data_0b62fd47aaf261fdeda39db93747e260
#
_entry.id   0b62fd47aaf261fdeda39db93747e260
#
_cell.length_a   1.000
_cell.length_b   1.000
_cell.length_c   1.000
_cell.angle_alpha   90.00
_cell.angle_beta   90.00
_cell.angle_gamma   90.00
#
_symmetry.space_group_name_H-M   'P 1'
#
loop_
_entity.id
_entity.type
_entity.pdbx_description
1 polymer ?
#
loop_
_entity_poly.entity_id
_entity_poly.type
_entity_poly.pdbx_seq_one_letter_code
_entity_poly.pdbx_strand_id
1 'polypeptide(L)'
;MRLRTPLALALAPIILLTACSSDDDATIDSTGSDVETTTSNSSATDDGVVDGEAFPAERCAANEAAGTITYLTGFDFAATASIVDIIVADANGYYDDLCLDVDIQPSFSTANYPLVAENDAQFASGGSFSEVVAFAAANDADFVVMAVEGPTAIDSLIVKPGVATELGDLAGSTIGVKGKLPPSVAAMLATAGLTENEDYDTVLLDGFDPTAHIAIESIDGFPGYKSNEPGALQRAGIEFDLFDPLDYDIPGSFGVIYGNRQFIDEHPTAAEDFMRATMRGLADAIADPELAASTAVALINSGGNPNFLSSEGEVFRWTTDAALISELTPTGTGFGVARLDALQNELDAYAEVGLFGDNETPMAANYLSGMLDRIYDTNAQVIWPAV
;
A
#
# COMPACT_ATOMS: atom_id res chain seq x y z
N MET A 1 1.50 -34.96 39.60
CA MET A 1 0.84 -36.19 39.13
C MET A 1 1.27 -36.39 37.68
N ARG A 2 2.12 -37.40 37.46
CA ARG A 2 2.69 -37.70 36.12
C ARG A 2 1.71 -38.57 35.35
N LEU A 3 1.49 -38.34 34.05
CA LEU A 3 1.16 -39.41 33.11
C LEU A 3 1.75 -39.15 31.73
N ARG A 4 2.25 -40.23 31.17
CA ARG A 4 3.14 -40.38 30.02
C ARG A 4 2.36 -40.59 28.72
N THR A 5 2.99 -40.17 27.62
CA THR A 5 2.76 -40.53 26.21
C THR A 5 2.62 -42.05 25.95
N PRO A 6 2.08 -42.48 24.77
CA PRO A 6 3.04 -43.01 23.82
C PRO A 6 2.87 -42.60 22.34
N LEU A 7 4.01 -42.62 21.71
CA LEU A 7 4.39 -42.58 20.30
C LEU A 7 3.83 -43.78 19.53
N ALA A 8 3.34 -43.58 18.34
CA ALA A 8 3.12 -44.64 17.35
C ALA A 8 3.70 -44.24 15.99
N LEU A 9 4.73 -44.95 15.58
CA LEU A 9 5.38 -44.96 14.28
C LEU A 9 4.55 -45.82 13.32
N ALA A 10 4.34 -45.37 12.08
CA ALA A 10 3.89 -46.21 10.97
C ALA A 10 4.71 -45.95 9.73
N LEU A 11 5.38 -46.98 9.23
CA LEU A 11 6.19 -47.06 8.03
C LEU A 11 5.33 -47.08 6.77
N ALA A 12 5.82 -46.42 5.71
CA ALA A 12 5.36 -46.54 4.34
C ALA A 12 6.21 -47.57 3.55
N PRO A 13 5.67 -48.27 2.55
CA PRO A 13 6.50 -49.00 1.60
C PRO A 13 6.66 -48.26 0.29
N ILE A 14 7.90 -48.26 -0.17
CA ILE A 14 8.39 -47.81 -1.49
C ILE A 14 8.01 -48.87 -2.53
N ILE A 15 7.46 -48.44 -3.68
CA ILE A 15 7.37 -49.27 -4.89
C ILE A 15 8.17 -48.59 -6.00
N LEU A 16 9.26 -49.25 -6.38
CA LEU A 16 10.02 -49.01 -7.60
C LEU A 16 9.32 -49.75 -8.75
N LEU A 17 9.18 -49.08 -9.89
CA LEU A 17 8.96 -49.74 -11.19
C LEU A 17 9.87 -49.17 -12.24
N THR A 18 10.55 -50.10 -12.91
CA THR A 18 11.65 -49.98 -13.83
C THR A 18 11.21 -49.59 -15.24
N ALA A 19 12.16 -48.95 -15.93
CA ALA A 19 12.13 -48.60 -17.34
C ALA A 19 12.20 -49.82 -18.27
N CYS A 20 11.67 -49.70 -19.50
CA CYS A 20 12.20 -50.35 -20.67
C CYS A 20 12.08 -49.44 -21.90
N SER A 21 13.21 -49.22 -22.51
CA SER A 21 13.42 -48.61 -23.85
C SER A 21 13.19 -49.67 -24.95
N SER A 22 12.76 -49.21 -26.11
CA SER A 22 13.14 -49.83 -27.37
C SER A 22 12.99 -48.84 -28.53
N ASP A 23 14.14 -48.60 -29.20
CA ASP A 23 14.27 -47.99 -30.52
C ASP A 23 13.61 -48.91 -31.56
N ASP A 24 13.03 -48.34 -32.58
CA ASP A 24 13.08 -48.87 -33.95
C ASP A 24 12.85 -47.76 -35.00
N ASP A 25 13.76 -47.77 -35.91
CA ASP A 25 13.95 -46.91 -37.09
C ASP A 25 13.15 -47.49 -38.30
N ALA A 26 12.39 -46.67 -39.05
CA ALA A 26 11.97 -46.99 -40.41
C ALA A 26 11.48 -45.76 -41.21
N THR A 27 12.29 -45.40 -42.15
CA THR A 27 12.15 -44.77 -43.49
C THR A 27 10.77 -44.38 -44.02
N ILE A 28 10.78 -43.11 -44.49
CA ILE A 28 10.13 -42.38 -45.57
C ILE A 28 9.22 -43.22 -46.55
N ASP A 29 7.99 -42.74 -46.72
CA ASP A 29 7.40 -42.61 -48.09
C ASP A 29 6.37 -41.45 -48.14
N SER A 30 6.46 -40.67 -49.22
CA SER A 30 5.73 -39.46 -49.53
C SER A 30 4.45 -39.78 -50.32
N THR A 31 3.28 -39.43 -49.79
CA THR A 31 2.13 -39.15 -50.66
C THR A 31 1.32 -38.00 -50.02
N GLY A 32 1.13 -36.96 -50.83
CA GLY A 32 0.38 -35.78 -50.48
C GLY A 32 -1.09 -36.06 -50.18
N SER A 33 -1.60 -35.41 -49.20
CA SER A 33 -3.01 -35.15 -48.99
C SER A 33 -3.17 -33.75 -48.44
N ASP A 34 -3.88 -32.92 -49.19
CA ASP A 34 -4.26 -31.58 -48.83
C ASP A 34 -5.04 -31.63 -47.50
N VAL A 35 -4.38 -31.23 -46.43
CA VAL A 35 -5.08 -30.91 -45.18
C VAL A 35 -5.37 -29.42 -45.26
N GLU A 36 -6.63 -29.09 -45.51
CA GLU A 36 -7.15 -27.77 -45.22
C GLU A 36 -6.78 -27.41 -43.79
N THR A 37 -5.81 -26.54 -43.66
CA THR A 37 -5.49 -25.85 -42.40
C THR A 37 -6.65 -24.89 -42.14
N THR A 38 -7.67 -25.35 -41.44
CA THR A 38 -8.57 -24.45 -40.74
C THR A 38 -7.71 -23.74 -39.71
N THR A 39 -7.17 -22.59 -40.10
CA THR A 39 -6.74 -21.55 -39.16
C THR A 39 -7.99 -21.16 -38.40
N SER A 40 -8.14 -21.75 -37.21
CA SER A 40 -8.93 -21.17 -36.19
C SER A 40 -8.26 -19.81 -35.88
N ASN A 41 -8.73 -18.74 -36.50
CA ASN A 41 -8.61 -17.43 -35.97
C ASN A 41 -9.39 -17.46 -34.65
N SER A 42 -8.75 -17.85 -33.60
CA SER A 42 -9.04 -17.29 -32.27
C SER A 42 -8.77 -15.81 -32.45
N SER A 43 -9.76 -15.03 -32.83
CA SER A 43 -9.81 -13.62 -32.49
C SER A 43 -9.67 -13.63 -30.98
N ALA A 44 -8.49 -13.20 -30.46
CA ALA A 44 -8.41 -12.71 -29.12
C ALA A 44 -9.53 -11.68 -29.03
N THR A 45 -10.59 -11.97 -28.29
CA THR A 45 -11.58 -11.00 -27.92
C THR A 45 -10.78 -9.96 -27.15
N ASP A 46 -10.76 -8.72 -27.65
CA ASP A 46 -10.21 -7.59 -26.95
C ASP A 46 -11.13 -7.38 -25.74
N ASP A 47 -10.76 -7.99 -24.60
CA ASP A 47 -11.49 -7.88 -23.32
C ASP A 47 -11.13 -6.59 -22.59
N GLY A 48 -10.40 -5.70 -23.25
CA GLY A 48 -9.98 -4.41 -22.76
C GLY A 48 -11.16 -3.47 -22.51
N VAL A 49 -11.09 -2.72 -21.40
CA VAL A 49 -12.04 -1.64 -21.13
C VAL A 49 -11.72 -0.45 -22.03
N VAL A 50 -12.74 0.06 -22.75
CA VAL A 50 -12.62 1.20 -23.65
C VAL A 50 -13.48 2.35 -23.09
N ASP A 51 -12.89 3.54 -23.05
CA ASP A 51 -13.56 4.72 -22.52
C ASP A 51 -14.86 5.04 -23.23
N GLY A 52 -15.95 5.17 -22.46
CA GLY A 52 -17.29 5.46 -22.99
C GLY A 52 -17.97 4.32 -23.77
N GLU A 53 -17.38 3.14 -23.86
CA GLU A 53 -18.03 1.94 -24.44
C GLU A 53 -18.61 1.05 -23.33
N ALA A 54 -19.55 0.16 -23.70
CA ALA A 54 -20.14 -0.76 -22.73
C ALA A 54 -19.08 -1.68 -22.09
N PHE A 55 -19.20 -1.91 -20.79
CA PHE A 55 -18.29 -2.83 -20.09
C PHE A 55 -18.38 -4.24 -20.68
N PRO A 56 -17.24 -4.89 -21.00
CA PRO A 56 -17.26 -6.19 -21.69
C PRO A 56 -17.91 -7.28 -20.83
N ALA A 57 -18.92 -7.97 -21.37
CA ALA A 57 -19.65 -8.99 -20.62
C ALA A 57 -18.78 -10.18 -20.16
N GLU A 58 -17.77 -10.56 -20.94
CA GLU A 58 -16.82 -11.61 -20.55
C GLU A 58 -15.94 -11.17 -19.37
N ARG A 59 -15.54 -9.90 -19.35
CA ARG A 59 -14.78 -9.30 -18.26
C ARG A 59 -15.64 -9.17 -16.99
N CYS A 60 -16.89 -8.74 -17.12
CA CYS A 60 -17.86 -8.74 -16.01
C CYS A 60 -18.00 -10.13 -15.38
N ALA A 61 -18.20 -11.18 -16.21
CA ALA A 61 -18.30 -12.55 -15.72
C ALA A 61 -17.00 -13.04 -15.05
N ALA A 62 -15.82 -12.61 -15.53
CA ALA A 62 -14.54 -12.91 -14.90
C ALA A 62 -14.38 -12.21 -13.54
N ASN A 63 -14.83 -10.96 -13.43
CA ASN A 63 -14.84 -10.21 -12.18
C ASN A 63 -15.79 -10.83 -11.15
N GLU A 64 -17.02 -11.19 -11.55
CA GLU A 64 -17.96 -11.93 -10.69
C GLU A 64 -17.39 -13.27 -10.21
N ALA A 65 -16.62 -13.95 -11.05
CA ALA A 65 -16.01 -15.24 -10.71
C ALA A 65 -14.88 -15.13 -9.69
N ALA A 66 -14.31 -13.94 -9.48
CA ALA A 66 -13.33 -13.69 -8.42
C ALA A 66 -13.95 -13.78 -7.02
N GLY A 67 -15.29 -13.64 -6.91
CA GLY A 67 -16.01 -13.62 -5.65
C GLY A 67 -15.82 -12.31 -4.89
N THR A 68 -16.06 -12.33 -3.58
CA THR A 68 -15.90 -11.15 -2.73
C THR A 68 -14.43 -10.80 -2.55
N ILE A 69 -14.07 -9.57 -2.86
CA ILE A 69 -12.74 -8.99 -2.61
C ILE A 69 -12.77 -8.30 -1.25
N THR A 70 -12.06 -8.83 -0.27
CA THR A 70 -11.90 -8.19 1.03
C THR A 70 -10.74 -7.18 0.96
N TYR A 71 -11.06 -5.92 1.26
CA TYR A 71 -10.09 -4.85 1.42
C TYR A 71 -9.97 -4.45 2.90
N LEU A 72 -8.74 -4.46 3.44
CA LEU A 72 -8.46 -4.05 4.81
C LEU A 72 -7.87 -2.63 4.84
N THR A 73 -8.54 -1.70 5.53
CA THR A 73 -8.02 -0.34 5.68
C THR A 73 -6.79 -0.31 6.61
N GLY A 74 -5.94 0.71 6.46
CA GLY A 74 -4.70 0.82 7.25
C GLY A 74 -4.87 1.50 8.60
N PHE A 75 -5.94 2.28 8.78
CA PHE A 75 -6.27 2.96 10.04
C PHE A 75 -7.77 3.26 10.10
N ASP A 76 -8.56 2.28 10.53
CA ASP A 76 -10.02 2.39 10.59
C ASP A 76 -10.59 2.92 9.25
N PHE A 77 -11.62 3.75 9.25
CA PHE A 77 -12.15 4.46 8.09
C PHE A 77 -11.63 5.91 7.99
N ALA A 78 -10.36 6.14 8.36
CA ALA A 78 -9.76 7.47 8.30
C ALA A 78 -9.75 8.03 6.88
N ALA A 79 -9.99 9.34 6.77
CA ALA A 79 -9.90 10.05 5.49
C ALA A 79 -8.43 10.31 5.14
N THR A 80 -7.72 9.29 4.71
CA THR A 80 -6.31 9.34 4.30
C THR A 80 -6.11 8.51 3.04
N ALA A 81 -4.97 8.68 2.39
CA ALA A 81 -4.56 7.94 1.21
C ALA A 81 -4.66 6.42 1.41
N SER A 82 -5.02 5.69 0.36
CA SER A 82 -5.32 4.25 0.35
C SER A 82 -6.48 3.81 1.27
N ILE A 83 -7.30 4.74 1.74
CA ILE A 83 -8.53 4.47 2.50
C ILE A 83 -9.71 5.26 1.94
N VAL A 84 -9.58 6.57 1.83
CA VAL A 84 -10.69 7.44 1.41
C VAL A 84 -11.07 7.24 -0.06
N ASP A 85 -10.12 6.93 -0.90
CA ASP A 85 -10.26 6.57 -2.32
C ASP A 85 -11.15 5.34 -2.51
N ILE A 86 -10.90 4.28 -1.72
CA ILE A 86 -11.71 3.06 -1.68
C ILE A 86 -13.13 3.37 -1.20
N ILE A 87 -13.25 4.17 -0.13
CA ILE A 87 -14.55 4.57 0.43
C ILE A 87 -15.36 5.39 -0.58
N VAL A 88 -14.72 6.30 -1.30
CA VAL A 88 -15.39 7.13 -2.32
C VAL A 88 -15.76 6.29 -3.54
N ALA A 89 -14.91 5.35 -3.95
CA ALA A 89 -15.22 4.44 -5.04
C ALA A 89 -16.45 3.58 -4.74
N ASP A 90 -16.53 3.02 -3.53
CA ASP A 90 -17.67 2.24 -3.06
C ASP A 90 -18.95 3.10 -2.97
N ALA A 91 -18.87 4.26 -2.34
CA ALA A 91 -19.98 5.19 -2.18
C ALA A 91 -20.56 5.68 -3.53
N ASN A 92 -19.72 5.77 -4.56
CA ASN A 92 -20.13 6.13 -5.92
C ASN A 92 -20.60 4.93 -6.76
N GLY A 93 -20.53 3.70 -6.24
CA GLY A 93 -20.92 2.47 -6.95
C GLY A 93 -19.94 2.00 -8.02
N TYR A 94 -18.68 2.49 -8.01
CA TYR A 94 -17.71 2.18 -9.06
C TYR A 94 -17.29 0.71 -9.10
N TYR A 95 -17.32 0.01 -7.98
CA TYR A 95 -17.08 -1.43 -7.96
C TYR A 95 -18.23 -2.20 -8.60
N ASP A 96 -19.48 -1.84 -8.26
CA ASP A 96 -20.68 -2.44 -8.85
C ASP A 96 -20.72 -2.25 -10.37
N ASP A 97 -20.36 -1.05 -10.85
CA ASP A 97 -20.27 -0.71 -12.28
C ASP A 97 -19.33 -1.64 -13.06
N LEU A 98 -18.32 -2.20 -12.38
CA LEU A 98 -17.33 -3.13 -12.94
C LEU A 98 -17.57 -4.59 -12.51
N CYS A 99 -18.76 -4.91 -12.01
CA CYS A 99 -19.18 -6.26 -11.57
C CYS A 99 -18.26 -6.85 -10.48
N LEU A 100 -17.77 -6.00 -9.56
CA LEU A 100 -16.96 -6.40 -8.42
C LEU A 100 -17.80 -6.39 -7.14
N ASP A 101 -17.65 -7.42 -6.30
CA ASP A 101 -18.19 -7.48 -4.95
C ASP A 101 -17.05 -7.18 -3.96
N VAL A 102 -17.06 -5.97 -3.37
CA VAL A 102 -15.98 -5.49 -2.50
C VAL A 102 -16.48 -5.31 -1.06
N ASP A 103 -15.78 -5.94 -0.11
CA ASP A 103 -16.03 -5.85 1.32
C ASP A 103 -14.92 -5.04 2.01
N ILE A 104 -15.22 -3.79 2.38
CA ILE A 104 -14.27 -2.87 3.01
C ILE A 104 -14.35 -3.03 4.53
N GLN A 105 -13.27 -3.50 5.14
CA GLN A 105 -13.20 -3.75 6.58
C GLN A 105 -12.23 -2.79 7.28
N PRO A 106 -12.66 -2.17 8.41
CA PRO A 106 -11.77 -1.32 9.20
C PRO A 106 -10.71 -2.17 9.91
N SER A 107 -9.44 -1.77 9.78
CA SER A 107 -8.31 -2.49 10.34
C SER A 107 -7.15 -1.55 10.67
N PHE A 108 -5.94 -2.11 10.86
CA PHE A 108 -4.68 -1.39 11.07
C PHE A 108 -3.58 -2.02 10.22
N SER A 109 -2.74 -1.21 9.58
CA SER A 109 -1.75 -1.66 8.60
C SER A 109 -0.88 -2.82 9.08
N THR A 110 -0.40 -2.78 10.32
CA THR A 110 0.44 -3.85 10.89
C THR A 110 -0.31 -5.17 11.12
N ALA A 111 -1.63 -5.12 11.31
CA ALA A 111 -2.47 -6.30 11.46
C ALA A 111 -2.83 -6.94 10.11
N ASN A 112 -2.77 -6.16 9.03
CA ASN A 112 -3.18 -6.59 7.69
C ASN A 112 -2.16 -7.53 7.03
N TYR A 113 -0.87 -7.32 7.26
CA TYR A 113 0.18 -8.08 6.57
C TYR A 113 -0.01 -9.61 6.64
N PRO A 114 -0.19 -10.24 7.82
CA PRO A 114 -0.38 -11.69 7.85
C PRO A 114 -1.68 -12.14 7.16
N LEU A 115 -2.76 -11.35 7.21
CA LEU A 115 -4.04 -11.70 6.58
C LEU A 115 -3.93 -11.67 5.04
N VAL A 116 -3.23 -10.70 4.50
CA VAL A 116 -2.97 -10.64 3.05
C VAL A 116 -1.96 -11.71 2.63
N ALA A 117 -0.95 -12.01 3.43
CA ALA A 117 0.01 -13.08 3.14
C ALA A 117 -0.66 -14.45 3.03
N GLU A 118 -1.65 -14.73 3.90
CA GLU A 118 -2.41 -15.99 3.88
C GLU A 118 -3.61 -15.96 2.91
N ASN A 119 -3.81 -14.86 2.17
CA ASN A 119 -4.97 -14.61 1.28
C ASN A 119 -6.33 -14.68 2.00
N ASP A 120 -6.35 -14.41 3.31
CA ASP A 120 -7.58 -14.21 4.09
C ASP A 120 -8.24 -12.86 3.77
N ALA A 121 -7.44 -11.89 3.28
CA ALA A 121 -7.88 -10.68 2.60
C ALA A 121 -7.06 -10.52 1.32
N GLN A 122 -7.68 -10.02 0.26
CA GLN A 122 -7.07 -9.93 -1.06
C GLN A 122 -6.19 -8.70 -1.19
N PHE A 123 -6.67 -7.56 -0.67
CA PHE A 123 -5.99 -6.28 -0.76
C PHE A 123 -6.02 -5.54 0.58
N ALA A 124 -5.04 -4.66 0.77
CA ALA A 124 -4.99 -3.82 1.95
C ALA A 124 -4.27 -2.49 1.73
N SER A 125 -4.54 -1.55 2.65
CA SER A 125 -3.80 -0.31 2.81
C SER A 125 -2.51 -0.55 3.60
N GLY A 126 -1.39 -0.07 3.08
CA GLY A 126 -0.08 0.01 3.73
C GLY A 126 0.33 1.46 3.99
N GLY A 127 1.26 1.67 4.92
CA GLY A 127 1.82 3.00 5.23
C GLY A 127 2.70 3.51 4.10
N SER A 128 3.86 2.90 3.91
CA SER A 128 4.81 3.21 2.84
C SER A 128 5.19 1.96 2.03
N PHE A 129 5.78 2.18 0.86
CA PHE A 129 6.30 1.09 0.03
C PHE A 129 7.37 0.30 0.77
N SER A 130 8.29 0.99 1.42
CA SER A 130 9.37 0.36 2.18
C SER A 130 8.88 -0.49 3.35
N GLU A 131 7.79 -0.10 4.03
CA GLU A 131 7.20 -0.92 5.11
C GLU A 131 6.59 -2.22 4.57
N VAL A 132 5.83 -2.15 3.46
CA VAL A 132 5.25 -3.33 2.81
C VAL A 132 6.35 -4.29 2.35
N VAL A 133 7.40 -3.76 1.69
CA VAL A 133 8.54 -4.56 1.22
C VAL A 133 9.35 -5.14 2.38
N ALA A 134 9.56 -4.38 3.46
CA ALA A 134 10.28 -4.86 4.63
C ALA A 134 9.56 -6.05 5.30
N PHE A 135 8.23 -5.96 5.42
CA PHE A 135 7.46 -7.10 5.94
C PHE A 135 7.54 -8.30 4.99
N ALA A 136 7.35 -8.10 3.70
CA ALA A 136 7.39 -9.16 2.70
C ALA A 136 8.75 -9.88 2.70
N ALA A 137 9.85 -9.13 2.69
CA ALA A 137 11.20 -9.68 2.71
C ALA A 137 11.53 -10.43 4.01
N ALA A 138 11.05 -9.94 5.17
CA ALA A 138 11.30 -10.57 6.45
C ALA A 138 10.49 -11.84 6.68
N ASN A 139 9.35 -12.02 6.01
CA ASN A 139 8.39 -13.11 6.24
C ASN A 139 8.18 -14.01 5.02
N ASP A 140 8.92 -13.80 3.92
CA ASP A 140 8.76 -14.52 2.64
C ASP A 140 7.31 -14.42 2.11
N ALA A 141 6.68 -13.23 2.29
CA ALA A 141 5.32 -12.99 1.85
C ALA A 141 5.31 -12.48 0.39
N ASP A 142 4.45 -13.09 -0.43
CA ASP A 142 4.38 -12.77 -1.87
C ASP A 142 3.40 -11.63 -2.14
N PHE A 143 3.83 -10.42 -1.80
CA PHE A 143 3.04 -9.19 -2.01
C PHE A 143 3.32 -8.56 -3.37
N VAL A 144 2.28 -7.90 -3.90
CA VAL A 144 2.36 -7.00 -5.04
C VAL A 144 1.80 -5.63 -4.62
N VAL A 145 2.60 -4.59 -4.77
CA VAL A 145 2.14 -3.21 -4.64
C VAL A 145 1.50 -2.78 -5.94
N MET A 146 0.24 -2.37 -5.86
CA MET A 146 -0.58 -2.01 -7.02
C MET A 146 -0.61 -0.50 -7.25
N ALA A 147 -0.58 0.31 -6.17
CA ALA A 147 -0.52 1.76 -6.24
C ALA A 147 0.34 2.33 -5.10
N VAL A 148 0.93 3.49 -5.36
CA VAL A 148 1.59 4.35 -4.35
C VAL A 148 1.08 5.77 -4.60
N GLU A 149 0.20 6.26 -3.76
CA GLU A 149 -0.54 7.50 -4.03
C GLU A 149 0.32 8.74 -3.79
N GLY A 150 1.09 8.75 -2.72
CA GLY A 150 1.95 9.88 -2.37
C GLY A 150 3.44 9.59 -2.55
N PRO A 151 4.13 10.34 -3.43
CA PRO A 151 5.56 10.13 -3.72
C PRO A 151 6.49 10.91 -2.77
N THR A 152 6.19 10.89 -1.47
CA THR A 152 6.99 11.51 -0.40
C THR A 152 6.76 10.78 0.92
N ALA A 153 7.67 10.91 1.89
CA ALA A 153 7.41 10.45 3.24
C ALA A 153 6.26 11.25 3.88
N ILE A 154 5.32 10.55 4.52
CA ILE A 154 4.23 11.22 5.27
C ILE A 154 4.68 11.60 6.69
N ASP A 155 5.67 10.91 7.23
CA ASP A 155 6.23 11.22 8.53
C ASP A 155 6.96 12.56 8.53
N SER A 156 6.92 13.24 9.66
CA SER A 156 7.70 14.42 10.01
C SER A 156 8.15 14.30 11.44
N LEU A 157 9.14 15.11 11.85
CA LEU A 157 9.56 15.22 13.24
C LEU A 157 8.99 16.51 13.82
N ILE A 158 8.09 16.38 14.78
CA ILE A 158 7.50 17.47 15.55
C ILE A 158 8.37 17.70 16.78
N VAL A 159 8.81 18.95 16.98
CA VAL A 159 9.72 19.33 18.05
C VAL A 159 9.11 20.45 18.87
N LYS A 160 9.37 20.47 20.17
CA LYS A 160 8.94 21.55 21.05
C LYS A 160 9.58 22.86 20.64
N PRO A 161 8.86 23.99 20.77
CA PRO A 161 9.39 25.30 20.38
C PRO A 161 10.72 25.62 21.04
N GLY A 162 11.69 26.03 20.22
CA GLY A 162 13.00 26.49 20.69
C GLY A 162 13.98 25.37 21.10
N VAL A 163 13.63 24.09 20.88
CA VAL A 163 14.56 22.97 21.09
C VAL A 163 15.59 22.93 19.98
N ALA A 164 15.16 23.07 18.74
CA ALA A 164 16.03 22.99 17.57
C ALA A 164 15.62 24.01 16.50
N THR A 165 16.60 24.59 15.80
CA THR A 165 16.43 25.43 14.62
C THR A 165 16.99 24.76 13.37
N GLU A 166 17.88 23.78 13.55
CA GLU A 166 18.43 22.91 12.52
C GLU A 166 18.59 21.49 13.08
N LEU A 167 18.72 20.48 12.21
CA LEU A 167 18.79 19.08 12.65
C LEU A 167 19.94 18.82 13.65
N GLY A 168 21.09 19.48 13.45
CA GLY A 168 22.23 19.34 14.33
C GLY A 168 21.99 19.73 15.79
N ASP A 169 21.01 20.61 16.07
CA ASP A 169 20.62 21.03 17.42
C ASP A 169 19.96 19.89 18.21
N LEU A 170 19.52 18.84 17.53
CA LEU A 170 18.89 17.65 18.14
C LEU A 170 19.90 16.68 18.78
N ALA A 171 21.20 16.99 18.71
CA ALA A 171 22.19 16.20 19.44
C ALA A 171 21.94 16.28 20.96
N GLY A 172 21.82 15.10 21.59
CA GLY A 172 21.48 14.95 23.01
C GLY A 172 19.97 14.99 23.32
N SER A 173 19.11 15.09 22.30
CA SER A 173 17.65 15.09 22.47
C SER A 173 17.10 13.70 22.77
N THR A 174 15.91 13.69 23.37
CA THR A 174 15.11 12.48 23.55
C THR A 174 13.86 12.58 22.68
N ILE A 175 13.71 11.64 21.74
CA ILE A 175 12.60 11.56 20.80
C ILE A 175 11.61 10.49 21.25
N GLY A 176 10.35 10.86 21.43
CA GLY A 176 9.28 9.93 21.77
C GLY A 176 8.82 9.16 20.53
N VAL A 177 8.68 7.83 20.58
CA VAL A 177 8.31 6.98 19.43
C VAL A 177 7.18 6.03 19.77
N LYS A 178 6.34 5.70 18.77
CA LYS A 178 5.29 4.67 18.85
C LYS A 178 5.84 3.34 18.28
N GLY A 179 6.69 2.69 19.06
CA GLY A 179 7.40 1.47 18.65
C GLY A 179 8.83 1.74 18.24
N LYS A 180 9.07 2.28 17.06
CA LYS A 180 10.39 2.69 16.55
C LYS A 180 10.33 4.03 15.83
N LEU A 181 11.47 4.64 15.62
CA LEU A 181 11.57 5.84 14.79
C LEU A 181 11.25 5.48 13.33
N PRO A 182 10.40 6.25 12.62
CA PRO A 182 10.17 6.05 11.20
C PRO A 182 11.47 6.15 10.40
N PRO A 183 11.71 5.26 9.41
CA PRO A 183 12.95 5.25 8.63
C PRO A 183 13.23 6.58 7.92
N SER A 184 12.20 7.27 7.45
CA SER A 184 12.31 8.61 6.83
C SER A 184 12.88 9.65 7.80
N VAL A 185 12.43 9.64 9.05
CA VAL A 185 12.92 10.54 10.10
C VAL A 185 14.34 10.15 10.52
N ALA A 186 14.63 8.85 10.63
CA ALA A 186 15.98 8.36 10.90
C ALA A 186 16.97 8.78 9.81
N ALA A 187 16.58 8.61 8.53
CA ALA A 187 17.38 9.01 7.38
C ALA A 187 17.62 10.54 7.35
N MET A 188 16.58 11.33 7.67
CA MET A 188 16.70 12.78 7.80
C MET A 188 17.73 13.18 8.89
N LEU A 189 17.64 12.59 10.08
CA LEU A 189 18.58 12.85 11.18
C LEU A 189 20.01 12.43 10.81
N ALA A 190 20.17 11.33 10.08
CA ALA A 190 21.47 10.87 9.59
C ALA A 190 22.14 11.86 8.63
N THR A 191 21.39 12.71 7.90
CA THR A 191 21.99 13.77 7.06
C THR A 191 22.77 14.81 7.87
N ALA A 192 22.39 15.01 9.13
CA ALA A 192 23.12 15.85 10.08
C ALA A 192 24.19 15.09 10.89
N GLY A 193 24.43 13.81 10.56
CA GLY A 193 25.38 12.94 11.26
C GLY A 193 24.89 12.48 12.63
N LEU A 194 23.56 12.48 12.85
CA LEU A 194 22.96 12.05 14.11
C LEU A 194 22.53 10.58 14.01
N THR A 195 22.96 9.78 14.98
CA THR A 195 22.69 8.34 15.07
C THR A 195 21.96 8.02 16.37
N GLU A 196 20.92 7.19 16.28
CA GLU A 196 20.13 6.75 17.44
C GLU A 196 21.02 5.96 18.44
N ASN A 197 20.85 6.21 19.73
CA ASN A 197 21.61 5.69 20.87
C ASN A 197 23.08 6.16 20.95
N GLU A 198 23.55 7.02 20.05
CA GLU A 198 24.87 7.67 20.10
C GLU A 198 24.71 9.18 20.29
N ASP A 199 23.91 9.82 19.44
CA ASP A 199 23.72 11.27 19.39
C ASP A 199 22.36 11.71 19.92
N TYR A 200 21.35 10.85 19.89
CA TYR A 200 20.03 11.06 20.47
C TYR A 200 19.44 9.75 20.98
N ASP A 201 18.53 9.84 21.95
CA ASP A 201 17.83 8.69 22.51
C ASP A 201 16.37 8.63 22.04
N THR A 202 15.78 7.42 22.01
CA THR A 202 14.33 7.23 21.80
C THR A 202 13.67 6.64 23.03
N VAL A 203 12.41 7.04 23.29
CA VAL A 203 11.57 6.49 24.35
C VAL A 203 10.19 6.15 23.83
N LEU A 204 9.59 5.08 24.33
CA LEU A 204 8.25 4.65 23.91
C LEU A 204 7.18 5.60 24.43
N LEU A 205 6.26 5.97 23.54
CA LEU A 205 5.04 6.72 23.85
C LEU A 205 3.82 5.82 23.78
N ASP A 206 2.91 6.01 24.72
CA ASP A 206 1.60 5.36 24.73
C ASP A 206 0.53 6.27 24.12
N GLY A 207 -0.42 5.67 23.40
CA GLY A 207 -1.59 6.36 22.85
C GLY A 207 -1.31 7.16 21.59
N PHE A 208 -2.34 7.92 21.15
CA PHE A 208 -2.35 8.63 19.87
C PHE A 208 -2.63 10.14 20.01
N ASP A 209 -2.64 10.69 21.23
CA ASP A 209 -2.93 12.10 21.47
C ASP A 209 -1.65 12.94 21.37
N PRO A 210 -1.42 13.70 20.29
CA PRO A 210 -0.23 14.53 20.13
C PRO A 210 -0.17 15.67 21.15
N THR A 211 -1.32 16.10 21.70
CA THR A 211 -1.34 17.16 22.71
C THR A 211 -0.81 16.65 24.05
N ALA A 212 -1.06 15.38 24.36
CA ALA A 212 -0.47 14.71 25.52
C ALA A 212 1.03 14.45 25.29
N HIS A 213 1.43 14.05 24.09
CA HIS A 213 2.82 13.72 23.78
C HIS A 213 3.72 14.96 23.88
N ILE A 214 3.35 16.10 23.27
CA ILE A 214 4.17 17.32 23.32
C ILE A 214 4.30 17.89 24.73
N ALA A 215 3.37 17.57 25.63
CA ALA A 215 3.39 18.00 27.05
C ALA A 215 4.31 17.15 27.91
N ILE A 216 4.84 16.02 27.46
CA ILE A 216 5.77 15.18 28.22
C ILE A 216 7.10 15.91 28.39
N GLU A 217 7.49 16.26 29.61
CA GLU A 217 8.68 17.04 29.87
C GLU A 217 9.99 16.36 29.47
N SER A 218 10.02 15.00 29.49
CA SER A 218 11.22 14.22 29.28
C SER A 218 11.51 13.92 27.79
N ILE A 219 10.71 14.39 26.85
CA ILE A 219 11.00 14.31 25.44
C ILE A 219 11.12 15.69 24.82
N ASP A 220 11.87 15.79 23.73
CA ASP A 220 12.10 17.02 22.98
C ASP A 220 11.22 17.12 21.74
N GLY A 221 10.82 15.98 21.20
CA GLY A 221 9.96 15.86 20.04
C GLY A 221 9.45 14.45 19.86
N PHE A 222 8.66 14.25 18.81
CA PHE A 222 8.13 12.94 18.40
C PHE A 222 7.77 12.95 16.91
N PRO A 223 7.88 11.82 16.20
CA PRO A 223 7.42 11.74 14.82
C PRO A 223 5.89 11.73 14.75
N GLY A 224 5.36 12.32 13.68
CA GLY A 224 3.95 12.34 13.36
C GLY A 224 3.70 12.50 11.88
N TYR A 225 2.51 12.13 11.42
CA TYR A 225 2.11 12.30 10.03
C TYR A 225 1.79 13.78 9.74
N LYS A 226 2.34 14.34 8.68
CA LYS A 226 2.08 15.72 8.24
C LYS A 226 0.58 16.04 8.15
N SER A 227 -0.21 15.06 7.80
CA SER A 227 -1.67 15.15 7.68
C SER A 227 -2.45 14.91 8.97
N ASN A 228 -1.81 14.65 10.11
CA ASN A 228 -2.53 14.35 11.35
C ASN A 228 -2.10 15.21 12.55
N GLU A 229 -0.94 14.88 13.14
CA GLU A 229 -0.49 15.46 14.41
C GLU A 229 -0.34 16.99 14.37
N PRO A 230 0.25 17.60 13.32
CA PRO A 230 0.36 19.06 13.23
C PRO A 230 -1.00 19.76 13.28
N GLY A 231 -1.99 19.23 12.56
CA GLY A 231 -3.35 19.76 12.57
C GLY A 231 -4.04 19.68 13.92
N ALA A 232 -3.81 18.60 14.68
CA ALA A 232 -4.35 18.45 16.03
C ALA A 232 -3.73 19.47 16.99
N LEU A 233 -2.42 19.68 16.94
CA LEU A 233 -1.71 20.67 17.74
C LEU A 233 -2.15 22.10 17.41
N GLN A 234 -2.28 22.42 16.12
CA GLN A 234 -2.78 23.73 15.65
C GLN A 234 -4.19 24.03 16.19
N ARG A 235 -5.12 23.06 16.08
CA ARG A 235 -6.48 23.22 16.64
C ARG A 235 -6.48 23.39 18.16
N ALA A 236 -5.52 22.78 18.85
CA ALA A 236 -5.33 22.96 20.29
C ALA A 236 -4.62 24.28 20.66
N GLY A 237 -4.15 25.07 19.69
CA GLY A 237 -3.40 26.30 19.91
C GLY A 237 -2.00 26.06 20.50
N ILE A 238 -1.41 24.89 20.24
CA ILE A 238 -0.10 24.50 20.73
C ILE A 238 0.93 24.80 19.64
N GLU A 239 1.98 25.55 19.99
CA GLU A 239 3.11 25.87 19.12
C GLU A 239 4.06 24.66 19.05
N PHE A 240 4.66 24.44 17.89
CA PHE A 240 5.68 23.42 17.62
C PHE A 240 6.54 23.84 16.44
N ASP A 241 7.74 23.27 16.33
CA ASP A 241 8.57 23.31 15.15
C ASP A 241 8.46 21.97 14.41
N LEU A 242 8.60 21.98 13.08
CA LEU A 242 8.44 20.79 12.22
C LEU A 242 9.67 20.64 11.33
N PHE A 243 10.24 19.44 11.32
CA PHE A 243 11.24 19.02 10.34
C PHE A 243 10.61 17.99 9.40
N ASP A 244 10.56 18.32 8.11
CA ASP A 244 10.00 17.47 7.07
C ASP A 244 11.13 16.76 6.31
N PRO A 245 11.15 15.42 6.22
CA PRO A 245 12.13 14.70 5.42
C PRO A 245 12.24 15.19 3.97
N LEU A 246 11.15 15.70 3.39
CA LEU A 246 11.13 16.26 2.03
C LEU A 246 12.09 17.45 1.89
N ASP A 247 12.22 18.31 2.91
CA ASP A 247 13.11 19.47 2.90
C ASP A 247 14.60 19.08 2.90
N TYR A 248 14.90 17.83 3.18
CA TYR A 248 16.23 17.24 3.23
C TYR A 248 16.50 16.22 2.12
N ASP A 249 15.68 16.26 1.05
CA ASP A 249 15.77 15.34 -0.10
C ASP A 249 15.68 13.84 0.30
N ILE A 250 15.02 13.52 1.41
CA ILE A 250 14.80 12.13 1.83
C ILE A 250 13.66 11.54 0.99
N PRO A 251 13.92 10.47 0.23
CA PRO A 251 12.86 9.79 -0.53
C PRO A 251 11.86 9.14 0.41
N GLY A 252 10.65 8.92 -0.10
CA GLY A 252 9.60 8.25 0.65
C GLY A 252 8.33 8.07 -0.15
N SER A 253 7.39 7.40 0.45
CA SER A 253 6.07 7.13 -0.12
C SER A 253 5.02 7.06 0.98
N PHE A 254 3.74 7.22 0.59
CA PHE A 254 2.61 6.95 1.48
C PHE A 254 1.37 6.55 0.68
N GLY A 255 0.34 6.03 1.36
CA GLY A 255 -0.88 5.62 0.71
C GLY A 255 -0.66 4.46 -0.25
N VAL A 256 -0.16 3.34 0.25
CA VAL A 256 0.19 2.19 -0.55
C VAL A 256 -0.96 1.20 -0.58
N ILE A 257 -1.37 0.77 -1.77
CA ILE A 257 -2.31 -0.33 -1.95
C ILE A 257 -1.52 -1.55 -2.40
N TYR A 258 -1.62 -2.63 -1.63
CA TYR A 258 -0.93 -3.88 -1.93
C TYR A 258 -1.87 -5.08 -1.81
N GLY A 259 -1.49 -6.18 -2.43
CA GLY A 259 -2.30 -7.38 -2.45
C GLY A 259 -1.50 -8.67 -2.47
N ASN A 260 -2.24 -9.76 -2.38
CA ASN A 260 -1.71 -11.11 -2.51
C ASN A 260 -1.47 -11.44 -3.99
N ARG A 261 -0.24 -11.83 -4.34
CA ARG A 261 0.13 -12.15 -5.73
C ARG A 261 -0.68 -13.29 -6.32
N GLN A 262 -0.95 -14.33 -5.53
CA GLN A 262 -1.72 -15.47 -6.01
C GLN A 262 -3.10 -15.03 -6.47
N PHE A 263 -3.81 -14.21 -5.68
CA PHE A 263 -5.12 -13.69 -6.07
C PHE A 263 -5.04 -12.85 -7.36
N ILE A 264 -4.04 -11.98 -7.46
CA ILE A 264 -3.85 -11.11 -8.64
C ILE A 264 -3.58 -11.96 -9.90
N ASP A 265 -2.78 -13.01 -9.79
CA ASP A 265 -2.45 -13.90 -10.91
C ASP A 265 -3.63 -14.80 -11.32
N GLU A 266 -4.46 -15.22 -10.34
CA GLU A 266 -5.67 -16.02 -10.60
C GLU A 266 -6.84 -15.18 -11.14
N HIS A 267 -6.93 -13.88 -10.73
CA HIS A 267 -8.03 -12.97 -11.08
C HIS A 267 -7.51 -11.61 -11.61
N PRO A 268 -6.74 -11.59 -12.70
CA PRO A 268 -6.05 -10.37 -13.14
C PRO A 268 -7.00 -9.27 -13.60
N THR A 269 -8.18 -9.60 -14.14
CA THR A 269 -9.19 -8.61 -14.54
C THR A 269 -9.83 -7.96 -13.32
N ALA A 270 -10.16 -8.75 -12.31
CA ALA A 270 -10.76 -8.25 -11.07
C ALA A 270 -9.78 -7.34 -10.31
N ALA A 271 -8.50 -7.69 -10.25
CA ALA A 271 -7.47 -6.86 -9.65
C ALA A 271 -7.28 -5.53 -10.40
N GLU A 272 -7.26 -5.57 -11.75
CA GLU A 272 -7.12 -4.36 -12.56
C GLU A 272 -8.34 -3.46 -12.45
N ASP A 273 -9.56 -4.02 -12.46
CA ASP A 273 -10.79 -3.24 -12.37
C ASP A 273 -11.06 -2.74 -10.95
N PHE A 274 -10.62 -3.47 -9.93
CA PHE A 274 -10.57 -2.96 -8.57
C PHE A 274 -9.71 -1.67 -8.51
N MET A 275 -8.51 -1.71 -9.08
CA MET A 275 -7.65 -0.52 -9.13
C MET A 275 -8.23 0.59 -10.02
N ARG A 276 -8.92 0.24 -11.11
CA ARG A 276 -9.63 1.21 -11.97
C ARG A 276 -10.69 1.99 -11.20
N ALA A 277 -11.54 1.28 -10.47
CA ALA A 277 -12.56 1.88 -9.61
C ALA A 277 -11.94 2.75 -8.51
N THR A 278 -10.92 2.21 -7.84
CA THR A 278 -10.20 2.89 -6.75
C THR A 278 -9.54 4.18 -7.22
N MET A 279 -8.81 4.15 -8.33
CA MET A 279 -8.14 5.36 -8.86
C MET A 279 -9.14 6.41 -9.36
N ARG A 280 -10.32 6.00 -9.80
CA ARG A 280 -11.42 6.95 -10.07
C ARG A 280 -11.94 7.57 -8.77
N GLY A 281 -12.12 6.76 -7.73
CA GLY A 281 -12.47 7.24 -6.39
C GLY A 281 -11.43 8.22 -5.83
N LEU A 282 -10.14 7.95 -6.04
CA LEU A 282 -9.05 8.86 -5.67
C LEU A 282 -9.15 10.21 -6.40
N ALA A 283 -9.40 10.18 -7.71
CA ALA A 283 -9.55 11.40 -8.49
C ALA A 283 -10.75 12.25 -8.00
N ASP A 284 -11.88 11.63 -7.69
CA ASP A 284 -13.05 12.30 -7.12
C ASP A 284 -12.78 12.82 -5.70
N ALA A 285 -12.08 12.04 -4.87
CA ALA A 285 -11.73 12.43 -3.52
C ALA A 285 -10.77 13.65 -3.50
N ILE A 286 -9.85 13.72 -4.46
CA ILE A 286 -8.96 14.89 -4.64
C ILE A 286 -9.75 16.10 -5.16
N ALA A 287 -10.71 15.88 -6.06
CA ALA A 287 -11.51 16.96 -6.64
C ALA A 287 -12.45 17.63 -5.62
N ASP A 288 -12.98 16.87 -4.64
CA ASP A 288 -13.84 17.41 -3.56
C ASP A 288 -13.40 16.81 -2.20
N PRO A 289 -12.34 17.35 -1.60
CA PRO A 289 -11.78 16.83 -0.35
C PRO A 289 -12.74 16.89 0.86
N GLU A 290 -13.63 17.89 0.90
CA GLU A 290 -14.59 18.01 2.00
C GLU A 290 -15.67 16.93 1.92
N LEU A 291 -16.17 16.63 0.71
CA LEU A 291 -17.13 15.57 0.48
C LEU A 291 -16.51 14.20 0.80
N ALA A 292 -15.29 13.96 0.33
CA ALA A 292 -14.56 12.71 0.59
C ALA A 292 -14.36 12.47 2.10
N ALA A 293 -13.86 13.47 2.82
CA ALA A 293 -13.70 13.38 4.27
C ALA A 293 -15.03 13.16 5.00
N SER A 294 -16.13 13.82 4.55
CA SER A 294 -17.45 13.63 5.15
C SER A 294 -18.03 12.23 4.92
N THR A 295 -17.71 11.61 3.77
CA THR A 295 -18.09 10.23 3.44
C THR A 295 -17.40 9.25 4.39
N ALA A 296 -16.08 9.41 4.61
CA ALA A 296 -15.33 8.61 5.57
C ALA A 296 -15.88 8.77 7.01
N VAL A 297 -16.17 10.02 7.44
CA VAL A 297 -16.75 10.30 8.77
C VAL A 297 -18.11 9.62 8.95
N ALA A 298 -18.91 9.50 7.90
CA ALA A 298 -20.19 8.78 7.98
C ALA A 298 -19.99 7.28 8.28
N LEU A 299 -18.98 6.65 7.69
CA LEU A 299 -18.60 5.26 7.98
C LEU A 299 -18.03 5.10 9.40
N ILE A 300 -17.14 5.99 9.84
CA ILE A 300 -16.60 6.00 11.20
C ILE A 300 -17.72 6.01 12.22
N ASN A 301 -18.74 6.85 12.01
CA ASN A 301 -19.88 6.96 12.91
C ASN A 301 -20.84 5.78 12.87
N SER A 302 -20.86 5.01 11.78
CA SER A 302 -21.76 3.86 11.60
C SER A 302 -21.15 2.53 12.00
N GLY A 303 -19.84 2.34 11.82
CA GLY A 303 -19.18 1.04 12.02
C GLY A 303 -17.73 1.10 12.45
N GLY A 304 -17.09 2.29 12.43
CA GLY A 304 -15.71 2.50 12.84
C GLY A 304 -15.53 2.84 14.32
N ASN A 305 -14.31 3.23 14.69
CA ASN A 305 -13.98 3.65 16.05
C ASN A 305 -13.83 5.19 16.12
N PRO A 306 -14.85 5.93 16.57
CA PRO A 306 -14.81 7.40 16.60
C PRO A 306 -13.86 7.98 17.66
N ASN A 307 -13.23 7.16 18.50
CA ASN A 307 -12.43 7.66 19.63
C ASN A 307 -11.16 8.38 19.20
N PHE A 308 -10.62 8.10 18.01
CA PHE A 308 -9.37 8.68 17.51
C PHE A 308 -9.58 9.63 16.34
N LEU A 309 -10.81 9.77 15.86
CA LEU A 309 -11.15 10.44 14.60
C LEU A 309 -12.20 11.52 14.87
N SER A 310 -12.03 12.69 14.27
CA SER A 310 -12.97 13.82 14.39
C SER A 310 -13.23 14.42 13.01
N SER A 311 -14.45 14.92 12.76
CA SER A 311 -14.80 15.51 11.46
C SER A 311 -13.80 16.58 11.01
N GLU A 312 -13.38 17.48 11.89
CA GLU A 312 -12.40 18.51 11.58
C GLU A 312 -11.00 17.93 11.32
N GLY A 313 -10.64 16.87 12.06
CA GLY A 313 -9.38 16.14 11.88
C GLY A 313 -9.34 15.41 10.55
N GLU A 314 -10.43 14.78 10.14
CA GLU A 314 -10.52 14.05 8.88
C GLU A 314 -10.49 15.00 7.66
N VAL A 315 -11.13 16.16 7.73
CA VAL A 315 -11.01 17.19 6.68
C VAL A 315 -9.57 17.68 6.56
N PHE A 316 -8.90 17.98 7.68
CA PHE A 316 -7.49 18.38 7.66
C PHE A 316 -6.60 17.29 7.07
N ARG A 317 -6.80 16.05 7.51
CA ARG A 317 -6.03 14.89 7.08
C ARG A 317 -6.10 14.73 5.57
N TRP A 318 -7.31 14.59 5.02
CA TRP A 318 -7.46 14.35 3.60
C TRP A 318 -7.06 15.57 2.75
N THR A 319 -7.38 16.78 3.18
CA THR A 319 -6.93 17.98 2.45
C THR A 319 -5.40 18.05 2.34
N THR A 320 -4.69 17.65 3.39
CA THR A 320 -3.21 17.60 3.38
C THR A 320 -2.69 16.49 2.47
N ASP A 321 -3.22 15.27 2.58
CA ASP A 321 -2.82 14.15 1.72
C ASP A 321 -3.12 14.46 0.25
N ALA A 322 -4.31 14.95 -0.07
CA ALA A 322 -4.72 15.30 -1.43
C ALA A 322 -3.81 16.39 -2.04
N ALA A 323 -3.40 17.38 -1.24
CA ALA A 323 -2.47 18.40 -1.69
C ALA A 323 -1.09 17.80 -2.02
N LEU A 324 -0.54 16.98 -1.12
CA LEU A 324 0.74 16.29 -1.35
C LEU A 324 0.70 15.38 -2.59
N ILE A 325 -0.37 14.61 -2.76
CA ILE A 325 -0.55 13.76 -3.94
C ILE A 325 -0.59 14.61 -5.22
N SER A 326 -1.42 15.66 -5.22
CA SER A 326 -1.62 16.50 -6.41
C SER A 326 -0.39 17.31 -6.81
N GLU A 327 0.32 17.86 -5.82
CA GLU A 327 1.48 18.73 -6.06
C GLU A 327 2.72 17.92 -6.47
N LEU A 328 2.87 16.69 -5.97
CA LEU A 328 4.06 15.87 -6.18
C LEU A 328 3.89 14.84 -7.30
N THR A 329 2.66 14.54 -7.75
CA THR A 329 2.44 13.69 -8.92
C THR A 329 2.91 14.41 -10.18
N PRO A 330 3.82 13.83 -11.00
CA PRO A 330 4.31 14.48 -12.21
C PRO A 330 3.18 14.72 -13.20
N THR A 331 3.22 15.88 -13.86
CA THR A 331 2.23 16.23 -14.89
C THR A 331 2.17 15.16 -16.00
N GLY A 332 0.98 14.70 -16.32
CA GLY A 332 0.73 13.65 -17.33
C GLY A 332 0.92 12.24 -16.81
N THR A 333 1.05 12.06 -15.49
CA THR A 333 1.07 10.76 -14.81
C THR A 333 -0.25 10.59 -14.05
N GLY A 334 -0.85 9.40 -14.14
CA GLY A 334 -2.04 9.07 -13.33
C GLY A 334 -1.71 8.99 -11.84
N PHE A 335 -2.67 9.31 -10.99
CA PHE A 335 -2.51 9.14 -9.55
C PHE A 335 -2.22 7.68 -9.19
N GLY A 336 -1.41 7.45 -8.18
CA GLY A 336 -1.01 6.11 -7.75
C GLY A 336 0.08 5.44 -8.59
N VAL A 337 0.39 5.98 -9.77
CA VAL A 337 1.46 5.44 -10.64
C VAL A 337 2.82 5.76 -10.05
N ALA A 338 3.47 4.74 -9.53
CA ALA A 338 4.76 4.89 -8.88
C ALA A 338 5.94 4.84 -9.87
N ARG A 339 6.96 5.59 -9.55
CA ARG A 339 8.24 5.55 -10.27
C ARG A 339 9.17 4.54 -9.62
N LEU A 340 9.57 3.55 -10.39
CA LEU A 340 10.44 2.46 -9.90
C LEU A 340 11.77 2.96 -9.33
N ASP A 341 12.39 3.97 -9.97
CA ASP A 341 13.63 4.57 -9.51
C ASP A 341 13.46 5.30 -8.15
N ALA A 342 12.35 5.99 -7.95
CA ALA A 342 12.05 6.65 -6.68
C ALA A 342 11.83 5.64 -5.55
N LEU A 343 11.11 4.55 -5.83
CA LEU A 343 10.88 3.48 -4.86
C LEU A 343 12.18 2.74 -4.50
N GLN A 344 13.07 2.51 -5.48
CA GLN A 344 14.37 1.91 -5.18
C GLN A 344 15.21 2.84 -4.31
N ASN A 345 15.22 4.15 -4.61
CA ASN A 345 15.91 5.14 -3.77
C ASN A 345 15.38 5.17 -2.34
N GLU A 346 14.07 4.98 -2.13
CA GLU A 346 13.47 4.86 -0.79
C GLU A 346 14.02 3.63 -0.06
N LEU A 347 14.02 2.46 -0.71
CA LEU A 347 14.56 1.23 -0.11
C LEU A 347 16.04 1.38 0.24
N ASP A 348 16.84 1.95 -0.68
CA ASP A 348 18.29 2.12 -0.49
C ASP A 348 18.57 3.09 0.68
N ALA A 349 17.90 4.24 0.72
CA ALA A 349 18.06 5.21 1.81
C ALA A 349 17.68 4.63 3.18
N TYR A 350 16.63 3.81 3.22
CA TYR A 350 16.17 3.23 4.49
C TYR A 350 16.96 1.99 4.90
N ALA A 351 17.61 1.32 3.95
CA ALA A 351 18.59 0.29 4.26
C ALA A 351 19.81 0.85 5.02
N GLU A 352 20.26 2.06 4.67
CA GLU A 352 21.37 2.75 5.37
C GLU A 352 21.08 3.03 6.84
N VAL A 353 19.80 3.20 7.21
CA VAL A 353 19.36 3.37 8.60
C VAL A 353 18.79 2.08 9.22
N GLY A 354 19.07 0.93 8.60
CA GLY A 354 18.84 -0.38 9.18
C GLY A 354 17.45 -0.98 8.99
N LEU A 355 16.63 -0.49 8.05
CA LEU A 355 15.27 -1.03 7.83
C LEU A 355 15.27 -2.53 7.56
N PHE A 356 16.24 -3.04 6.81
CA PHE A 356 16.36 -4.46 6.43
C PHE A 356 17.35 -5.25 7.29
N GLY A 357 17.89 -4.64 8.36
CA GLY A 357 18.92 -5.26 9.21
C GLY A 357 20.17 -5.62 8.40
N ASP A 358 20.66 -6.87 8.57
CA ASP A 358 21.84 -7.38 7.86
C ASP A 358 21.51 -7.98 6.46
N ASN A 359 20.26 -7.91 6.01
CA ASN A 359 19.84 -8.44 4.73
C ASN A 359 20.18 -7.48 3.58
N GLU A 360 20.33 -8.03 2.37
CA GLU A 360 20.46 -7.22 1.16
C GLU A 360 19.18 -6.39 0.94
N THR A 361 19.36 -5.15 0.44
CA THR A 361 18.24 -4.29 0.09
C THR A 361 17.39 -4.95 -1.01
N PRO A 362 16.09 -5.13 -0.81
CA PRO A 362 15.22 -5.71 -1.82
C PRO A 362 15.17 -4.88 -3.11
N MET A 363 14.95 -5.54 -4.24
CA MET A 363 14.72 -4.86 -5.52
C MET A 363 13.25 -4.44 -5.64
N ALA A 364 12.98 -3.14 -5.73
CA ALA A 364 11.62 -2.60 -5.86
C ALA A 364 10.83 -3.22 -7.02
N ALA A 365 11.50 -3.54 -8.14
CA ALA A 365 10.89 -4.17 -9.31
C ALA A 365 10.23 -5.53 -9.02
N ASN A 366 10.62 -6.22 -7.95
CA ASN A 366 10.02 -7.51 -7.58
C ASN A 366 8.65 -7.38 -6.92
N TYR A 367 8.32 -6.18 -6.43
CA TYR A 367 7.11 -5.92 -5.65
C TYR A 367 6.11 -5.01 -6.35
N LEU A 368 6.54 -4.24 -7.37
CA LEU A 368 5.66 -3.28 -8.03
C LEU A 368 4.91 -3.93 -9.20
N SER A 369 3.59 -3.68 -9.24
CA SER A 369 2.74 -4.01 -10.40
C SER A 369 2.79 -2.89 -11.45
N GLY A 370 2.77 -3.25 -12.72
CA GLY A 370 2.56 -2.31 -13.84
C GLY A 370 1.09 -2.19 -14.27
N MET A 371 0.11 -2.61 -13.44
CA MET A 371 -1.29 -2.64 -13.88
C MET A 371 -1.90 -1.26 -14.09
N LEU A 372 -1.46 -0.24 -13.34
CA LEU A 372 -1.98 1.13 -13.49
C LEU A 372 -1.69 1.74 -14.88
N ASP A 373 -0.63 1.30 -15.56
CA ASP A 373 -0.34 1.76 -16.93
C ASP A 373 -1.45 1.41 -17.94
N ARG A 374 -2.30 0.42 -17.61
CA ARG A 374 -3.40 -0.04 -18.48
C ARG A 374 -4.74 0.62 -18.18
N ILE A 375 -4.88 1.26 -17.01
CA ILE A 375 -6.15 1.87 -16.60
C ILE A 375 -6.22 3.37 -16.92
N TYR A 376 -5.10 3.99 -17.28
CA TYR A 376 -5.03 5.39 -17.64
C TYR A 376 -4.91 5.61 -19.15
N ASP A 377 -5.56 6.65 -19.65
CA ASP A 377 -5.38 7.13 -21.00
C ASP A 377 -4.11 8.00 -21.14
N THR A 378 -3.86 8.50 -22.36
CA THR A 378 -2.71 9.36 -22.66
C THR A 378 -2.78 10.74 -21.98
N ASN A 379 -3.91 11.11 -21.38
CA ASN A 379 -4.11 12.33 -20.62
C ASN A 379 -4.09 12.10 -19.11
N ALA A 380 -3.68 10.90 -18.67
CA ALA A 380 -3.72 10.47 -17.29
C ALA A 380 -5.13 10.48 -16.66
N GLN A 381 -6.16 10.25 -17.47
CA GLN A 381 -7.52 10.05 -17.00
C GLN A 381 -7.81 8.55 -16.93
N VAL A 382 -8.54 8.13 -15.89
CA VAL A 382 -8.96 6.73 -15.76
C VAL A 382 -9.89 6.38 -16.93
N ILE A 383 -9.55 5.36 -17.70
CA ILE A 383 -10.39 4.80 -18.76
C ILE A 383 -11.63 4.19 -18.10
N TRP A 384 -12.82 4.68 -18.42
CA TRP A 384 -14.06 4.26 -17.78
C TRP A 384 -15.13 3.83 -18.79
N PRO A 385 -15.79 2.68 -18.58
CA PRO A 385 -16.84 2.23 -19.48
C PRO A 385 -18.10 3.09 -19.36
N ALA A 386 -18.97 3.03 -20.35
CA ALA A 386 -20.35 3.52 -20.25
C ALA A 386 -21.15 2.54 -19.38
N VAL A 387 -21.80 3.06 -18.34
CA VAL A 387 -22.67 2.34 -17.41
C VAL A 387 -24.13 2.71 -17.62
#